data_0b144a41bd72f7ea73eae4f7e5983ce8
#
_entry.id   0b144a41bd72f7ea73eae4f7e5983ce8
#
_cell.length_a   1.000
_cell.length_b   1.000
_cell.length_c   1.000
_cell.angle_alpha   90.00
_cell.angle_beta   90.00
_cell.angle_gamma   90.00
#
_symmetry.space_group_name_H-M   'P 1'
#
loop_
_entity.id
_entity.type
_entity.pdbx_description
1 polymer ?
#
loop_
_entity_poly.entity_id
_entity_poly.type
_entity_poly.pdbx_seq_one_letter_code
_entity_poly.pdbx_strand_id
1 'polypeptide(L)'
;MTKNIKTIPTSDYEEIIATVQHYVDGLRVGKSADVAKAFNKDAVMYGFTNGKLLGGPIKNLYDFVDENGTAPEIKVRLDILGITPTTAVVRVDMEKDAIGADYTDLHTLIKMDGKWQIIAKVYHMYEG
;
A
#
# COMPACT_ATOMS: atom_id res chain seq x y z
N MET A 1 -32.87 -20.83 9.06
CA MET A 1 -32.16 -21.16 7.82
C MET A 1 -31.25 -20.01 7.44
N THR A 2 -29.98 -20.29 7.21
CA THR A 2 -28.99 -19.30 6.77
C THR A 2 -29.16 -19.07 5.28
N LYS A 3 -29.28 -17.80 4.89
CA LYS A 3 -29.33 -17.44 3.47
C LYS A 3 -27.93 -17.53 2.86
N ASN A 4 -27.86 -18.08 1.67
CA ASN A 4 -26.63 -18.10 0.88
C ASN A 4 -26.54 -16.81 0.07
N ILE A 5 -25.96 -15.78 0.68
CA ILE A 5 -25.83 -14.45 0.06
C ILE A 5 -24.38 -14.08 -0.16
N LYS A 6 -24.15 -13.28 -1.19
CA LYS A 6 -22.82 -12.69 -1.44
C LYS A 6 -22.61 -11.56 -0.43
N THR A 7 -21.59 -11.70 0.44
CA THR A 7 -21.34 -10.75 1.53
C THR A 7 -20.42 -9.61 1.12
N ILE A 8 -19.57 -9.80 0.10
CA ILE A 8 -18.63 -8.78 -0.37
C ILE A 8 -18.97 -8.41 -1.82
N PRO A 9 -19.39 -7.17 -2.08
CA PRO A 9 -19.61 -6.71 -3.44
C PRO A 9 -18.35 -6.74 -4.28
N THR A 10 -18.47 -7.03 -5.57
CA THR A 10 -17.34 -6.99 -6.51
C THR A 10 -16.66 -5.60 -6.51
N SER A 11 -17.45 -4.53 -6.36
CA SER A 11 -16.92 -3.17 -6.30
C SER A 11 -15.93 -2.95 -5.15
N ASP A 12 -16.07 -3.66 -4.03
CA ASP A 12 -15.11 -3.54 -2.91
C ASP A 12 -13.73 -4.05 -3.32
N TYR A 13 -13.65 -5.17 -4.04
CA TYR A 13 -12.37 -5.67 -4.57
C TYR A 13 -11.72 -4.66 -5.50
N GLU A 14 -12.51 -4.08 -6.39
CA GLU A 14 -12.03 -3.08 -7.36
C GLU A 14 -11.53 -1.82 -6.66
N GLU A 15 -12.27 -1.32 -5.67
CA GLU A 15 -11.90 -0.12 -4.92
C GLU A 15 -10.65 -0.33 -4.08
N ILE A 16 -10.50 -1.51 -3.46
CA ILE A 16 -9.29 -1.86 -2.70
C ILE A 16 -8.07 -1.82 -3.59
N ILE A 17 -8.13 -2.47 -4.75
CA ILE A 17 -7.02 -2.49 -5.72
C ILE A 17 -6.73 -1.07 -6.23
N ALA A 18 -7.77 -0.30 -6.56
CA ALA A 18 -7.61 1.09 -7.02
C ALA A 18 -6.94 1.97 -5.96
N THR A 19 -7.28 1.76 -4.69
CA THR A 19 -6.67 2.49 -3.58
C THR A 19 -5.16 2.21 -3.50
N VAL A 20 -4.77 0.95 -3.51
CA VAL A 20 -3.34 0.57 -3.47
C VAL A 20 -2.63 1.02 -4.76
N GLN A 21 -3.33 1.01 -5.90
CA GLN A 21 -2.76 1.46 -7.17
C GLN A 21 -2.35 2.94 -7.12
N HIS A 22 -3.05 3.79 -6.38
CA HIS A 22 -2.63 5.20 -6.17
C HIS A 22 -1.24 5.29 -5.55
N TYR A 23 -0.93 4.41 -4.59
CA TYR A 23 0.39 4.33 -3.99
C TYR A 23 1.45 4.00 -5.07
N VAL A 24 1.21 2.97 -5.87
CA VAL A 24 2.12 2.55 -6.94
C VAL A 24 2.31 3.66 -7.98
N ASP A 25 1.23 4.26 -8.43
CA ASP A 25 1.28 5.33 -9.44
C ASP A 25 2.04 6.55 -8.91
N GLY A 26 1.83 6.90 -7.64
CA GLY A 26 2.55 7.98 -6.98
C GLY A 26 4.05 7.73 -6.87
N LEU A 27 4.45 6.48 -6.59
CA LEU A 27 5.86 6.09 -6.58
C LEU A 27 6.48 6.22 -7.97
N ARG A 28 5.77 5.79 -9.00
CA ARG A 28 6.27 5.82 -10.39
C ARG A 28 6.59 7.24 -10.82
N VAL A 29 5.71 8.19 -10.52
CA VAL A 29 5.90 9.60 -10.91
C VAL A 29 6.68 10.41 -9.87
N GLY A 30 6.97 9.85 -8.71
CA GLY A 30 7.77 10.50 -7.66
C GLY A 30 7.05 11.66 -6.97
N LYS A 31 5.73 11.57 -6.81
CA LYS A 31 4.92 12.62 -6.18
C LYS A 31 4.25 12.11 -4.91
N SER A 32 4.67 12.63 -3.77
CA SER A 32 4.10 12.24 -2.49
C SER A 32 2.61 12.57 -2.37
N ALA A 33 2.15 13.67 -2.99
CA ALA A 33 0.73 14.02 -3.00
C ALA A 33 -0.13 12.94 -3.66
N ASP A 34 0.38 12.28 -4.70
CA ASP A 34 -0.33 11.17 -5.36
C ASP A 34 -0.28 9.90 -4.50
N VAL A 35 0.85 9.61 -3.87
CA VAL A 35 0.99 8.50 -2.91
C VAL A 35 -0.01 8.65 -1.76
N ALA A 36 -0.17 9.87 -1.25
CA ALA A 36 -1.04 10.18 -0.13
C ALA A 36 -2.53 9.87 -0.40
N LYS A 37 -2.93 9.81 -1.66
CA LYS A 37 -4.32 9.43 -2.03
C LYS A 37 -4.70 8.02 -1.57
N ALA A 38 -3.71 7.15 -1.36
CA ALA A 38 -3.94 5.77 -0.93
C ALA A 38 -4.08 5.63 0.59
N PHE A 39 -3.55 6.57 1.36
CA PHE A 39 -3.36 6.42 2.81
C PHE A 39 -4.29 7.31 3.62
N ASN A 40 -4.73 6.78 4.78
CA ASN A 40 -5.34 7.61 5.81
C ASN A 40 -4.28 8.56 6.39
N LYS A 41 -4.69 9.73 6.86
CA LYS A 41 -3.79 10.73 7.47
C LYS A 41 -3.04 10.19 8.68
N ASP A 42 -3.62 9.24 9.41
CA ASP A 42 -3.04 8.64 10.62
C ASP A 42 -2.36 7.30 10.35
N ALA A 43 -2.17 6.95 9.09
CA ALA A 43 -1.51 5.70 8.72
C ALA A 43 -0.07 5.66 9.21
N VAL A 44 0.41 4.43 9.42
CA VAL A 44 1.78 4.16 9.87
C VAL A 44 2.48 3.22 8.90
N MET A 45 3.82 3.24 8.94
CA MET A 45 4.63 2.28 8.22
C MET A 45 5.75 1.74 9.10
N TYR A 46 6.06 0.45 8.95
CA TYR A 46 7.16 -0.21 9.65
C TYR A 46 7.80 -1.25 8.74
N GLY A 47 9.11 -1.39 8.84
CA GLY A 47 9.83 -2.42 8.12
C GLY A 47 11.33 -2.37 8.37
N PHE A 48 12.03 -3.38 7.89
CA PHE A 48 13.49 -3.43 8.02
C PHE A 48 14.15 -2.98 6.72
N THR A 49 15.11 -2.07 6.86
CA THR A 49 15.96 -1.58 5.77
C THR A 49 17.41 -1.79 6.19
N ASN A 50 18.14 -2.63 5.46
CA ASN A 50 19.54 -2.96 5.77
C ASN A 50 19.71 -3.44 7.22
N GLY A 51 18.79 -4.31 7.68
CA GLY A 51 18.83 -4.88 9.02
C GLY A 51 18.37 -3.96 10.14
N LYS A 52 17.93 -2.73 9.81
CA LYS A 52 17.52 -1.73 10.79
C LYS A 52 16.01 -1.50 10.70
N LEU A 53 15.32 -1.55 11.85
CA LEU A 53 13.90 -1.25 11.90
C LEU A 53 13.66 0.26 11.69
N LEU A 54 12.90 0.58 10.67
CA LEU A 54 12.41 1.93 10.42
C LEU A 54 10.90 1.92 10.58
N GLY A 55 10.35 2.95 11.21
CA GLY A 55 8.92 3.01 11.40
C GLY A 55 8.44 4.37 11.87
N GLY A 56 7.12 4.50 11.94
CA GLY A 56 6.46 5.71 12.38
C GLY A 56 5.35 6.17 11.46
N PRO A 57 5.02 7.47 11.49
CA PRO A 57 3.93 8.00 10.65
C PRO A 57 4.20 7.81 9.17
N ILE A 58 3.15 7.68 8.40
CA ILE A 58 3.24 7.51 6.93
C ILE A 58 3.95 8.69 6.24
N LYS A 59 4.04 9.83 6.90
CA LYS A 59 4.80 10.97 6.41
C LYS A 59 6.25 10.59 6.04
N ASN A 60 6.84 9.61 6.74
CA ASN A 60 8.19 9.13 6.43
C ASN A 60 8.29 8.59 5.00
N LEU A 61 7.22 7.96 4.50
CA LEU A 61 7.16 7.52 3.11
C LEU A 61 7.11 8.72 2.16
N TYR A 62 6.33 9.73 2.49
CA TYR A 62 6.21 10.93 1.66
C TYR A 62 7.55 11.65 1.53
N ASP A 63 8.28 11.77 2.63
CA ASP A 63 9.61 12.37 2.63
C ASP A 63 10.58 11.56 1.75
N PHE A 64 10.53 10.23 1.85
CA PHE A 64 11.33 9.35 1.00
C PHE A 64 11.03 9.56 -0.49
N VAL A 65 9.77 9.64 -0.85
CA VAL A 65 9.34 9.84 -2.24
C VAL A 65 9.83 11.20 -2.76
N ASP A 66 9.67 12.24 -1.97
CA ASP A 66 10.09 13.59 -2.36
C ASP A 66 11.61 13.68 -2.51
N GLU A 67 12.37 12.96 -1.68
CA GLU A 67 13.84 12.97 -1.73
C GLU A 67 14.41 12.15 -2.90
N ASN A 68 13.74 11.06 -3.28
CA ASN A 68 14.32 10.10 -4.24
C ASN A 68 13.72 10.19 -5.65
N GLY A 69 12.58 10.87 -5.83
CA GLY A 69 12.03 11.14 -7.14
C GLY A 69 11.33 9.95 -7.79
N THR A 70 11.40 9.88 -9.10
CA THR A 70 10.65 8.94 -9.92
C THR A 70 11.16 7.49 -9.83
N ALA A 71 10.25 6.54 -10.09
CA ALA A 71 10.59 5.12 -10.20
C ALA A 71 10.02 4.56 -11.53
N PRO A 72 10.60 4.95 -12.69
CA PRO A 72 10.02 4.61 -13.99
C PRO A 72 10.05 3.12 -14.32
N GLU A 73 10.97 2.37 -13.67
CA GLU A 73 11.12 0.93 -13.89
C GLU A 73 10.33 0.07 -12.91
N ILE A 74 9.53 0.67 -12.05
CA ILE A 74 8.80 -0.04 -11.00
C ILE A 74 7.84 -1.09 -11.59
N LYS A 75 7.90 -2.29 -11.03
CA LYS A 75 7.01 -3.40 -11.37
C LYS A 75 6.35 -3.88 -10.09
N VAL A 76 5.04 -4.08 -10.15
CA VAL A 76 4.25 -4.40 -8.97
C VAL A 76 3.22 -5.49 -9.27
N ARG A 77 3.07 -6.39 -8.32
CA ARG A 77 1.96 -7.33 -8.27
C ARG A 77 1.14 -7.07 -7.02
N LEU A 78 -0.18 -6.97 -7.17
CA LEU A 78 -1.12 -6.74 -6.07
C LEU A 78 -2.01 -7.97 -5.89
N ASP A 79 -2.07 -8.50 -4.67
CA ASP A 79 -2.94 -9.63 -4.32
C ASP A 79 -3.72 -9.32 -3.04
N ILE A 80 -5.04 -9.45 -3.09
CA ILE A 80 -5.88 -9.33 -1.91
C ILE A 80 -5.80 -10.66 -1.15
N LEU A 81 -5.23 -10.62 0.06
CA LEU A 81 -5.05 -11.81 0.89
C LEU A 81 -6.24 -12.09 1.80
N GLY A 82 -6.98 -11.06 2.16
CA GLY A 82 -8.14 -11.18 3.02
C GLY A 82 -9.03 -9.96 2.88
N ILE A 83 -10.33 -10.16 3.06
CA ILE A 83 -11.31 -9.09 2.95
C ILE A 83 -12.51 -9.41 3.83
N THR A 84 -13.02 -8.38 4.49
CA THR A 84 -14.28 -8.37 5.22
C THR A 84 -15.10 -7.18 4.72
N PRO A 85 -16.32 -6.96 5.20
CA PRO A 85 -17.06 -5.75 4.81
C PRO A 85 -16.37 -4.42 5.16
N THR A 86 -15.43 -4.42 6.14
CA THR A 86 -14.79 -3.18 6.61
C THR A 86 -13.28 -3.20 6.60
N THR A 87 -12.64 -4.34 6.35
CA THR A 87 -11.17 -4.49 6.41
C THR A 87 -10.64 -5.32 5.25
N ALA A 88 -9.38 -5.06 4.89
CA ALA A 88 -8.70 -5.84 3.86
C ALA A 88 -7.19 -5.85 4.08
N VAL A 89 -6.53 -6.89 3.58
CA VAL A 89 -5.07 -6.97 3.51
C VAL A 89 -4.67 -7.21 2.07
N VAL A 90 -3.74 -6.39 1.57
CA VAL A 90 -3.20 -6.49 0.21
C VAL A 90 -1.69 -6.73 0.30
N ARG A 91 -1.22 -7.77 -0.39
CA ARG A 91 0.20 -8.03 -0.58
C ARG A 91 0.66 -7.29 -1.83
N VAL A 92 1.73 -6.51 -1.67
CA VAL A 92 2.35 -5.76 -2.76
C VAL A 92 3.76 -6.29 -2.95
N ASP A 93 4.00 -7.01 -4.04
CA ASP A 93 5.35 -7.39 -4.44
C ASP A 93 5.86 -6.33 -5.41
N MET A 94 7.00 -5.73 -5.09
CA MET A 94 7.51 -4.56 -5.80
C MET A 94 8.96 -4.76 -6.18
N GLU A 95 9.30 -4.40 -7.43
CA GLU A 95 10.66 -4.38 -7.93
C GLU A 95 11.02 -2.99 -8.42
N LYS A 96 12.27 -2.60 -8.23
CA LYS A 96 12.90 -1.41 -8.82
C LYS A 96 12.20 -0.11 -8.46
N ASP A 97 12.11 0.18 -7.17
CA ASP A 97 11.66 1.49 -6.71
C ASP A 97 12.69 2.59 -7.08
N ALA A 98 12.50 3.79 -6.54
CA ALA A 98 13.35 4.94 -6.86
C ALA A 98 14.85 4.75 -6.55
N ILE A 99 15.19 3.83 -5.63
CA ILE A 99 16.58 3.48 -5.30
C ILE A 99 17.00 2.11 -5.84
N GLY A 100 16.17 1.52 -6.71
CA GLY A 100 16.47 0.22 -7.34
C GLY A 100 16.26 -0.97 -6.42
N ALA A 101 15.53 -0.82 -5.34
CA ALA A 101 15.29 -1.88 -4.36
C ALA A 101 14.01 -2.65 -4.64
N ASP A 102 13.96 -3.88 -4.10
CA ASP A 102 12.80 -4.76 -4.19
C ASP A 102 12.19 -4.94 -2.80
N TYR A 103 10.86 -5.04 -2.75
CA TYR A 103 10.11 -5.14 -1.49
C TYR A 103 8.95 -6.12 -1.59
N THR A 104 8.55 -6.64 -0.45
CA THR A 104 7.20 -7.17 -0.25
C THR A 104 6.56 -6.38 0.87
N ASP A 105 5.42 -5.75 0.58
CA ASP A 105 4.64 -5.00 1.55
C ASP A 105 3.36 -5.76 1.87
N LEU A 106 2.91 -5.63 3.11
CA LEU A 106 1.56 -5.98 3.50
C LEU A 106 0.84 -4.69 3.89
N HIS A 107 -0.21 -4.35 3.16
CA HIS A 107 -1.03 -3.17 3.42
C HIS A 107 -2.33 -3.58 4.07
N THR A 108 -2.64 -3.00 5.23
CA THR A 108 -3.93 -3.18 5.88
C THR A 108 -4.80 -1.98 5.58
N LEU A 109 -6.01 -2.24 5.06
CA LEU A 109 -6.96 -1.20 4.70
C LEU A 109 -8.18 -1.29 5.60
N ILE A 110 -8.83 -0.15 5.78
CA ILE A 110 -10.09 -0.03 6.49
C ILE A 110 -11.06 0.82 5.68
N LYS A 111 -12.34 0.43 5.68
CA LYS A 111 -13.39 1.19 5.02
C LYS A 111 -14.00 2.17 6.02
N MET A 112 -13.71 3.45 5.84
CA MET A 112 -14.20 4.54 6.68
C MET A 112 -15.05 5.47 5.83
N ASP A 113 -16.26 5.77 6.32
CA ASP A 113 -17.19 6.67 5.62
C ASP A 113 -17.41 6.25 4.15
N GLY A 114 -17.50 4.94 3.92
CA GLY A 114 -17.71 4.37 2.59
C GLY A 114 -16.48 4.36 1.69
N LYS A 115 -15.32 4.72 2.21
CA LYS A 115 -14.08 4.83 1.43
C LYS A 115 -12.99 3.93 1.99
N TRP A 116 -12.36 3.12 1.13
CA TRP A 116 -11.21 2.32 1.50
C TRP A 116 -9.94 3.18 1.60
N GLN A 117 -9.20 3.00 2.69
CA GLN A 117 -7.94 3.71 2.94
C GLN A 117 -6.93 2.77 3.57
N ILE A 118 -5.67 2.87 3.18
CA ILE A 118 -4.58 2.13 3.85
C ILE A 118 -4.31 2.78 5.20
N ILE A 119 -4.31 1.97 6.26
CA ILE A 119 -4.04 2.43 7.63
C ILE A 119 -2.66 1.99 8.12
N ALA A 120 -2.12 0.92 7.55
CA ALA A 120 -0.79 0.43 7.92
C ALA A 120 -0.09 -0.20 6.72
N LYS A 121 1.18 0.15 6.56
CA LYS A 121 2.08 -0.44 5.56
C LYS A 121 3.24 -1.08 6.32
N VAL A 122 3.35 -2.40 6.24
CA VAL A 122 4.46 -3.14 6.84
C VAL A 122 5.24 -3.78 5.70
N TYR A 123 6.53 -3.53 5.63
CA TYR A 123 7.32 -3.93 4.47
C TYR A 123 8.56 -4.72 4.85
N HIS A 124 8.99 -5.57 3.92
CA HIS A 124 10.29 -6.22 3.94
C HIS A 124 11.07 -5.77 2.72
N MET A 125 12.22 -5.17 2.93
CA MET A 125 13.13 -4.78 1.87
C MET A 125 14.14 -5.91 1.65
N TYR A 126 14.25 -6.39 0.42
CA TYR A 126 15.20 -7.44 0.08
C TYR A 126 16.58 -6.85 -0.14
N GLU A 127 17.59 -7.60 0.25
CA GLU A 127 19.00 -7.24 0.03
C GLU A 127 19.50 -7.92 -1.25
N GLY A 128 20.34 -7.24 -1.93
CA GLY A 128 20.95 -7.79 -3.10
C GLY A 128 20.53 -7.25 -4.39
#